data_cba2edd8d6319d152a59a5e8c4835725
#
_entry.id   cba2edd8d6319d152a59a5e8c4835725
#
_cell.length_a   1.000
_cell.length_b   1.000
_cell.length_c   1.000
_cell.angle_alpha   90.00
_cell.angle_beta   90.00
_cell.angle_gamma   90.00
#
_symmetry.space_group_name_H-M   'P 1'
#
loop_
_entity.id
_entity.type
_entity.pdbx_description
1 polymer ?
#
loop_
_entity_poly.entity_id
_entity_poly.type
_entity_poly.pdbx_seq_one_letter_code
_entity_poly.pdbx_strand_id
1 'polypeptide(L)'
;KFAEDPRGMLGIGITEPDNASNYFIPHPTPFRTTAEKTDGGWIVNGMKHFISNGNRSSFYLVFIQTEKGAPLAEGSTCFLLERDRDGFSIGRVHDKMGERLANNAELVFQDCFLPDENVVGGVNNGFKVLSEFLPASNAYAASSILGVAEACFAKAVDWAKIRVQGGK
;
A
#
# COMPACT_ATOMS: atom_id res chain seq x y z
N LYS A 1 17.07 7.82 -11.22
CA LYS A 1 16.45 6.59 -11.80
C LYS A 1 14.93 6.73 -11.91
N PHE A 2 14.17 6.85 -10.79
CA PHE A 2 12.70 6.93 -10.86
C PHE A 2 12.20 8.15 -11.65
N ALA A 3 12.73 9.35 -11.39
CA ALA A 3 12.34 10.58 -12.08
C ALA A 3 12.78 10.64 -13.55
N GLU A 4 13.67 9.77 -13.96
CA GLU A 4 14.20 9.67 -15.32
C GLU A 4 13.43 8.65 -16.19
N ASP A 5 12.64 7.78 -15.58
CA ASP A 5 11.77 6.82 -16.30
C ASP A 5 10.35 7.38 -16.43
N PRO A 6 9.94 7.83 -17.63
CA PRO A 6 8.60 8.39 -17.83
C PRO A 6 7.47 7.35 -17.63
N ARG A 7 7.80 6.07 -17.53
CA ARG A 7 6.88 4.97 -17.25
C ARG A 7 7.05 4.45 -15.82
N GLY A 8 7.95 5.05 -15.05
CA GLY A 8 8.22 4.69 -13.67
C GLY A 8 6.95 4.79 -12.81
N MET A 9 6.63 3.71 -12.10
CA MET A 9 5.51 3.65 -11.16
C MET A 9 6.05 3.35 -9.77
N LEU A 10 5.48 4.02 -8.77
CA LEU A 10 5.76 3.79 -7.37
C LEU A 10 4.60 3.03 -6.72
N GLY A 11 4.88 1.90 -6.09
CA GLY A 11 3.95 1.18 -5.25
C GLY A 11 4.13 1.55 -3.78
N ILE A 12 3.07 1.45 -2.97
CA ILE A 12 3.13 1.68 -1.53
C ILE A 12 2.70 0.41 -0.81
N GLY A 13 3.66 -0.26 -0.17
CA GLY A 13 3.49 -1.53 0.51
C GLY A 13 3.26 -1.37 2.01
N ILE A 14 2.01 -1.30 2.45
CA ILE A 14 1.64 -1.17 3.87
C ILE A 14 0.88 -2.40 4.32
N THR A 15 -0.26 -2.69 3.69
CA THR A 15 -1.21 -3.73 4.06
C THR A 15 -0.57 -5.13 4.06
N GLU A 16 -0.94 -5.92 5.04
CA GLU A 16 -0.59 -7.34 5.18
C GLU A 16 -1.86 -8.19 5.28
N PRO A 17 -1.79 -9.53 5.18
CA PRO A 17 -2.96 -10.40 5.35
C PRO A 17 -3.73 -10.15 6.66
N ASP A 18 -3.02 -9.86 7.75
CA ASP A 18 -3.59 -9.66 9.08
C ASP A 18 -3.59 -8.20 9.55
N ASN A 19 -3.16 -7.27 8.69
CA ASN A 19 -2.97 -5.87 9.07
C ASN A 19 -3.39 -4.94 7.93
N ALA A 20 -4.54 -4.29 8.07
CA ALA A 20 -5.10 -3.40 7.04
C ALA A 20 -5.22 -1.96 7.57
N SER A 21 -6.43 -1.43 7.69
CA SER A 21 -6.67 -0.05 8.15
C SER A 21 -6.34 0.21 9.62
N ASN A 22 -6.06 -0.82 10.39
CA ASN A 22 -5.66 -0.70 11.79
C ASN A 22 -4.33 0.06 12.00
N TYR A 23 -3.50 0.24 10.99
CA TYR A 23 -2.31 1.11 11.09
C TYR A 23 -2.64 2.61 11.16
N PHE A 24 -3.89 3.02 10.93
CA PHE A 24 -4.34 4.41 11.10
C PHE A 24 -4.71 4.76 12.54
N ILE A 25 -4.86 3.78 13.40
CA ILE A 25 -5.20 3.97 14.81
C ILE A 25 -4.08 3.44 15.68
N PRO A 26 -3.85 4.02 16.86
CA PRO A 26 -2.92 3.46 17.82
C PRO A 26 -3.31 2.01 18.14
N HIS A 27 -2.54 1.07 17.63
CA HIS A 27 -2.78 -0.36 17.80
C HIS A 27 -1.47 -1.05 18.17
N PRO A 28 -1.48 -1.93 19.19
CA PRO A 28 -0.27 -2.61 19.65
C PRO A 28 0.25 -3.67 18.68
N THR A 29 -0.53 -4.05 17.66
CA THR A 29 -0.12 -5.12 16.75
C THR A 29 0.95 -4.64 15.77
N PRO A 30 2.16 -5.22 15.81
CA PRO A 30 3.22 -4.92 14.86
C PRO A 30 2.90 -5.49 13.48
N PHE A 31 3.64 -5.04 12.46
CA PHE A 31 3.68 -5.76 11.18
C PHE A 31 4.28 -7.15 11.35
N ARG A 32 3.84 -8.10 10.52
CA ARG A 32 4.47 -9.42 10.40
C ARG A 32 5.63 -9.45 9.42
N THR A 33 5.64 -8.52 8.45
CA THR A 33 6.83 -8.29 7.63
C THR A 33 7.87 -7.60 8.47
N THR A 34 9.00 -8.25 8.68
CA THR A 34 10.07 -7.80 9.58
C THR A 34 11.36 -7.51 8.83
N ALA A 35 12.17 -6.60 9.36
CA ALA A 35 13.51 -6.33 8.92
C ALA A 35 14.47 -6.46 10.11
N GLU A 36 15.47 -7.33 9.96
CA GLU A 36 16.52 -7.52 10.96
C GLU A 36 17.79 -6.80 10.51
N LYS A 37 18.37 -6.01 11.43
CA LYS A 37 19.60 -5.26 11.15
C LYS A 37 20.78 -6.22 10.93
N THR A 38 21.53 -5.97 9.87
CA THR A 38 22.78 -6.68 9.55
C THR A 38 23.86 -5.69 9.15
N ASP A 39 25.03 -6.18 8.78
CA ASP A 39 26.14 -5.32 8.33
C ASP A 39 25.75 -4.60 7.02
N GLY A 40 25.80 -3.27 7.04
CA GLY A 40 25.49 -2.40 5.90
C GLY A 40 24.02 -2.33 5.47
N GLY A 41 23.09 -2.99 6.19
CA GLY A 41 21.67 -2.97 5.80
C GLY A 41 20.75 -3.82 6.67
N TRP A 42 19.74 -4.37 6.03
CA TRP A 42 18.61 -5.07 6.67
C TRP A 42 18.22 -6.29 5.87
N ILE A 43 17.92 -7.40 6.53
CA ILE A 43 17.32 -8.59 5.92
C ILE A 43 15.84 -8.57 6.17
N VAL A 44 15.06 -8.56 5.09
CA VAL A 44 13.60 -8.44 5.10
C VAL A 44 12.94 -9.77 4.79
N ASN A 45 11.99 -10.16 5.64
CA ASN A 45 11.16 -11.35 5.46
C ASN A 45 9.68 -11.04 5.71
N GLY A 46 8.80 -11.62 4.91
CA GLY A 46 7.35 -11.47 5.04
C GLY A 46 6.63 -11.17 3.74
N MET A 47 5.45 -10.54 3.85
CA MET A 47 4.60 -10.28 2.70
C MET A 47 3.73 -9.03 2.92
N LYS A 48 3.61 -8.21 1.87
CA LYS A 48 2.59 -7.16 1.78
C LYS A 48 1.47 -7.60 0.83
N HIS A 49 0.25 -7.16 1.11
CA HIS A 49 -0.96 -7.66 0.46
C HIS A 49 -1.80 -6.50 -0.12
N PHE A 50 -2.51 -6.73 -1.22
CA PHE A 50 -3.34 -5.75 -1.92
C PHE A 50 -2.60 -4.47 -2.37
N ILE A 51 -1.34 -4.61 -2.78
CA ILE A 51 -0.54 -3.43 -3.16
C ILE A 51 -0.92 -2.96 -4.56
N SER A 52 -1.42 -1.73 -4.64
CA SER A 52 -1.81 -1.08 -5.90
C SER A 52 -0.62 -0.96 -6.83
N ASN A 53 -0.81 -1.39 -8.07
CA ASN A 53 0.23 -1.51 -9.09
C ASN A 53 1.42 -2.40 -8.67
N GLY A 54 1.25 -3.28 -7.68
CA GLY A 54 2.31 -4.11 -7.13
C GLY A 54 3.06 -4.93 -8.18
N ASN A 55 2.35 -5.41 -9.21
CA ASN A 55 2.96 -6.16 -10.31
C ASN A 55 3.55 -5.28 -11.44
N ARG A 56 3.42 -3.94 -11.38
CA ARG A 56 3.84 -3.01 -12.42
C ARG A 56 4.86 -1.98 -11.97
N SER A 57 4.90 -1.68 -10.67
CA SER A 57 5.81 -0.67 -10.11
C SER A 57 7.27 -1.07 -10.29
N SER A 58 8.11 -0.09 -10.57
CA SER A 58 9.58 -0.24 -10.64
C SER A 58 10.22 -0.02 -9.29
N PHE A 59 9.55 0.74 -8.42
CA PHE A 59 9.98 1.07 -7.07
C PHE A 59 8.80 0.95 -6.10
N TYR A 60 9.12 0.70 -4.84
CA TYR A 60 8.12 0.59 -3.78
C TYR A 60 8.60 1.32 -2.52
N LEU A 61 7.71 2.05 -1.88
CA LEU A 61 7.85 2.42 -0.48
C LEU A 61 7.20 1.33 0.37
N VAL A 62 8.00 0.62 1.14
CA VAL A 62 7.51 -0.50 1.97
C VAL A 62 7.70 -0.19 3.45
N PHE A 63 6.63 -0.40 4.22
CA PHE A 63 6.61 -0.15 5.67
C PHE A 63 6.78 -1.48 6.39
N ILE A 64 7.87 -1.64 7.12
CA ILE A 64 8.34 -2.92 7.66
C ILE A 64 8.65 -2.76 9.15
N GLN A 65 8.35 -3.78 9.95
CA GLN A 65 8.70 -3.80 11.38
C GLN A 65 10.19 -3.98 11.56
N THR A 66 10.84 -3.01 12.18
CA THR A 66 12.27 -3.01 12.49
C THR A 66 12.55 -3.18 13.98
N GLU A 67 11.61 -2.79 14.84
CA GLU A 67 11.72 -2.99 16.29
C GLU A 67 10.75 -4.09 16.74
N LYS A 68 11.29 -5.23 17.16
CA LYS A 68 10.51 -6.41 17.51
C LYS A 68 9.63 -6.17 18.73
N GLY A 69 8.34 -6.40 18.59
CA GLY A 69 7.37 -6.27 19.67
C GLY A 69 6.91 -4.84 19.96
N ALA A 70 7.51 -3.83 19.34
CA ALA A 70 7.03 -2.46 19.45
C ALA A 70 5.72 -2.25 18.69
N PRO A 71 4.86 -1.33 19.12
CA PRO A 71 3.72 -0.89 18.32
C PRO A 71 4.16 -0.42 16.93
N LEU A 72 3.30 -0.60 15.94
CA LEU A 72 3.58 -0.22 14.55
C LEU A 72 4.06 1.24 14.41
N ALA A 73 3.45 2.15 15.18
CA ALA A 73 3.80 3.57 15.15
C ALA A 73 5.23 3.87 15.63
N GLU A 74 5.79 3.01 16.47
CA GLU A 74 7.09 3.21 17.13
C GLU A 74 8.17 2.25 16.62
N GLY A 75 7.77 1.16 15.93
CA GLY A 75 8.68 0.09 15.51
C GLY A 75 8.74 -0.15 14.02
N SER A 76 8.07 0.67 13.19
CA SER A 76 8.12 0.51 11.74
C SER A 76 9.07 1.48 11.06
N THR A 77 9.71 1.02 9.99
CA THR A 77 10.57 1.81 9.12
C THR A 77 10.05 1.78 7.69
N CYS A 78 10.15 2.90 6.99
CA CYS A 78 9.88 2.99 5.57
C CYS A 78 11.17 2.73 4.78
N PHE A 79 11.11 1.82 3.80
CA PHE A 79 12.23 1.53 2.90
C PHE A 79 11.83 1.82 1.45
N LEU A 80 12.77 2.32 0.68
CA LEU A 80 12.69 2.33 -0.78
C LEU A 80 13.20 0.98 -1.30
N LEU A 81 12.38 0.26 -2.04
CA LEU A 81 12.70 -1.02 -2.66
C LEU A 81 12.69 -0.89 -4.18
N GLU A 82 13.73 -1.38 -4.83
CA GLU A 82 13.79 -1.57 -6.28
C GLU A 82 13.21 -2.95 -6.65
N ARG A 83 12.49 -3.01 -7.78
CA ARG A 83 11.80 -4.23 -8.22
C ARG A 83 12.71 -5.44 -8.43
N ASP A 84 13.92 -5.19 -8.93
CA ASP A 84 14.84 -6.25 -9.34
C ASP A 84 15.79 -6.69 -8.20
N ARG A 85 15.41 -6.45 -6.96
CA ARG A 85 16.18 -6.80 -5.77
C ARG A 85 16.10 -8.29 -5.51
N ASP A 86 17.27 -8.93 -5.26
CA ASP A 86 17.30 -10.34 -4.85
C ASP A 86 16.51 -10.57 -3.56
N GLY A 87 15.79 -11.68 -3.49
CA GLY A 87 14.90 -12.00 -2.37
C GLY A 87 13.56 -11.29 -2.40
N PHE A 88 13.29 -10.43 -3.40
CA PHE A 88 12.00 -9.82 -3.64
C PHE A 88 11.28 -10.47 -4.83
N SER A 89 9.98 -10.72 -4.69
CA SER A 89 9.16 -11.25 -5.77
C SER A 89 7.72 -10.74 -5.70
N ILE A 90 7.05 -10.76 -6.83
CA ILE A 90 5.61 -10.50 -6.93
C ILE A 90 4.87 -11.82 -6.76
N GLY A 91 4.00 -11.89 -5.76
CA GLY A 91 3.12 -13.02 -5.54
C GLY A 91 1.86 -12.95 -6.41
N ARG A 92 0.73 -13.29 -5.81
CA ARG A 92 -0.57 -13.30 -6.48
C ARG A 92 -0.99 -11.90 -6.93
N VAL A 93 -1.47 -11.80 -8.16
CA VAL A 93 -2.24 -10.64 -8.63
C VAL A 93 -3.72 -10.92 -8.40
N HIS A 94 -4.41 -10.03 -7.66
CA HIS A 94 -5.77 -10.27 -7.22
C HIS A 94 -6.79 -10.03 -8.34
N ASP A 95 -7.69 -11.00 -8.55
CA ASP A 95 -8.89 -10.83 -9.36
C ASP A 95 -10.02 -10.27 -8.48
N LYS A 96 -10.17 -8.94 -8.51
CA LYS A 96 -11.08 -8.22 -7.62
C LYS A 96 -12.49 -8.12 -8.21
N MET A 97 -13.48 -7.98 -7.34
CA MET A 97 -14.86 -7.73 -7.70
C MET A 97 -15.04 -6.32 -8.31
N GLY A 98 -14.37 -5.31 -7.78
CA GLY A 98 -14.41 -3.91 -8.24
C GLY A 98 -13.01 -3.37 -8.53
N GLU A 99 -12.95 -2.16 -9.08
CA GLU A 99 -11.68 -1.47 -9.45
C GLU A 99 -10.72 -2.37 -10.26
N ARG A 100 -11.24 -3.15 -11.19
CA ARG A 100 -10.49 -4.18 -11.92
C ARG A 100 -9.38 -3.61 -12.82
N LEU A 101 -9.45 -2.33 -13.17
CA LEU A 101 -8.41 -1.64 -13.93
C LEU A 101 -7.18 -1.28 -13.08
N ALA A 102 -7.34 -1.16 -11.77
CA ALA A 102 -6.25 -0.97 -10.82
C ALA A 102 -5.78 -2.34 -10.31
N ASN A 103 -4.63 -2.81 -10.78
CA ASN A 103 -4.07 -4.08 -10.32
C ASN A 103 -3.62 -3.98 -8.86
N ASN A 104 -3.96 -5.00 -8.08
CA ASN A 104 -3.40 -5.18 -6.75
C ASN A 104 -2.64 -6.52 -6.69
N ALA A 105 -1.47 -6.53 -6.08
CA ALA A 105 -0.64 -7.72 -5.98
C ALA A 105 -0.06 -7.89 -4.57
N GLU A 106 0.43 -9.08 -4.32
CA GLU A 106 1.27 -9.41 -3.17
C GLU A 106 2.72 -9.04 -3.48
N LEU A 107 3.42 -8.51 -2.49
CA LEU A 107 4.87 -8.32 -2.49
C LEU A 107 5.46 -9.29 -1.48
N VAL A 108 6.32 -10.18 -1.92
CA VAL A 108 6.90 -11.26 -1.11
C VAL A 108 8.38 -11.02 -0.89
N PHE A 109 8.81 -11.16 0.36
CA PHE A 109 10.19 -10.97 0.79
C PHE A 109 10.72 -12.27 1.41
N GLN A 110 11.83 -12.77 0.89
CA GLN A 110 12.54 -13.95 1.35
C GLN A 110 14.04 -13.63 1.42
N ASP A 111 14.52 -13.36 2.62
CA ASP A 111 15.89 -12.91 2.88
C ASP A 111 16.34 -11.75 1.98
N CYS A 112 15.40 -10.81 1.72
CA CYS A 112 15.65 -9.67 0.84
C CYS A 112 16.53 -8.63 1.55
N PHE A 113 17.74 -8.42 1.02
CA PHE A 113 18.67 -7.44 1.56
C PHE A 113 18.32 -6.02 1.08
N LEU A 114 18.13 -5.09 2.03
CA LEU A 114 17.95 -3.66 1.77
C LEU A 114 19.10 -2.87 2.43
N PRO A 115 19.91 -2.11 1.66
CA PRO A 115 20.97 -1.27 2.21
C PRO A 115 20.44 -0.20 3.15
N ASP A 116 21.28 0.30 4.06
CA ASP A 116 20.91 1.38 4.98
C ASP A 116 20.49 2.66 4.26
N GLU A 117 21.04 2.94 3.09
CA GLU A 117 20.67 4.09 2.26
C GLU A 117 19.24 4.04 1.72
N ASN A 118 18.62 2.87 1.74
CA ASN A 118 17.22 2.68 1.32
C ASN A 118 16.21 3.06 2.42
N VAL A 119 16.68 3.40 3.62
CA VAL A 119 15.81 3.90 4.70
C VAL A 119 15.31 5.30 4.38
N VAL A 120 14.00 5.48 4.40
CA VAL A 120 13.34 6.76 4.16
C VAL A 120 12.81 7.34 5.46
N GLY A 121 13.22 8.56 5.79
CA GLY A 121 12.73 9.28 6.96
C GLY A 121 13.32 8.84 8.31
N GLY A 122 14.26 7.89 8.30
CA GLY A 122 14.94 7.35 9.48
C GLY A 122 14.32 6.06 10.03
N VAL A 123 15.14 5.32 10.78
CA VAL A 123 14.73 4.06 11.41
C VAL A 123 13.64 4.32 12.45
N ASN A 124 12.63 3.44 12.51
CA ASN A 124 11.46 3.52 13.39
C ASN A 124 10.58 4.78 13.20
N ASN A 125 10.76 5.49 12.09
CA ASN A 125 9.97 6.66 11.71
C ASN A 125 8.96 6.39 10.57
N GLY A 126 8.70 5.13 10.25
CA GLY A 126 7.81 4.77 9.15
C GLY A 126 6.40 5.35 9.29
N PHE A 127 5.84 5.32 10.49
CA PHE A 127 4.52 5.89 10.74
C PHE A 127 4.47 7.42 10.51
N LYS A 128 5.54 8.13 10.83
CA LYS A 128 5.64 9.57 10.54
C LYS A 128 5.64 9.83 9.03
N VAL A 129 6.45 9.09 8.27
CA VAL A 129 6.47 9.18 6.79
C VAL A 129 5.09 8.90 6.22
N LEU A 130 4.41 7.87 6.71
CA LEU A 130 3.07 7.53 6.30
C LEU A 130 2.06 8.64 6.61
N SER A 131 2.14 9.23 7.81
CA SER A 131 1.22 10.28 8.27
C SER A 131 1.31 11.56 7.43
N GLU A 132 2.46 11.86 6.87
CA GLU A 132 2.64 13.00 5.96
C GLU A 132 1.95 12.77 4.60
N PHE A 133 1.92 11.54 4.13
CA PHE A 133 1.31 11.16 2.85
C PHE A 133 -0.22 10.99 2.92
N LEU A 134 -0.73 10.44 4.02
CA LEU A 134 -2.14 10.01 4.16
C LEU A 134 -3.18 11.11 3.92
N PRO A 135 -3.04 12.36 4.41
CA PRO A 135 -4.07 13.38 4.19
C PRO A 135 -4.35 13.65 2.71
N ALA A 136 -3.30 13.75 1.89
CA ALA A 136 -3.44 13.96 0.45
C ALA A 136 -4.06 12.74 -0.25
N SER A 137 -3.64 11.53 0.11
CA SER A 137 -4.18 10.28 -0.42
C SER A 137 -5.66 10.10 -0.08
N ASN A 138 -6.06 10.39 1.15
CA ASN A 138 -7.45 10.29 1.59
C ASN A 138 -8.36 11.31 0.90
N ALA A 139 -7.91 12.54 0.70
CA ALA A 139 -8.64 13.56 -0.05
C ALA A 139 -8.90 13.13 -1.51
N TYR A 140 -7.89 12.56 -2.16
CA TYR A 140 -8.02 12.01 -3.50
C TYR A 140 -9.02 10.84 -3.55
N ALA A 141 -8.91 9.88 -2.65
CA ALA A 141 -9.82 8.73 -2.57
C ALA A 141 -11.28 9.18 -2.33
N ALA A 142 -11.49 10.11 -1.41
CA ALA A 142 -12.81 10.68 -1.13
C ALA A 142 -13.45 11.35 -2.36
N SER A 143 -12.66 12.11 -3.12
CA SER A 143 -13.12 12.76 -4.36
C SER A 143 -13.54 11.74 -5.42
N SER A 144 -12.79 10.66 -5.57
CA SER A 144 -13.10 9.58 -6.51
C SER A 144 -14.41 8.87 -6.16
N ILE A 145 -14.62 8.58 -4.87
CA ILE A 145 -15.83 7.92 -4.36
C ILE A 145 -17.04 8.84 -4.52
N LEU A 146 -16.88 10.14 -4.27
CA LEU A 146 -17.95 11.13 -4.46
C LEU A 146 -18.44 11.16 -5.91
N GLY A 147 -17.52 11.15 -6.89
CA GLY A 147 -17.88 11.10 -8.31
C GLY A 147 -18.68 9.84 -8.68
N VAL A 148 -18.37 8.70 -8.12
CA VAL A 148 -19.15 7.47 -8.30
C VAL A 148 -20.53 7.60 -7.67
N ALA A 149 -20.63 8.15 -6.47
CA ALA A 149 -21.90 8.36 -5.78
C ALA A 149 -22.82 9.31 -6.57
N GLU A 150 -22.30 10.41 -7.08
CA GLU A 150 -23.04 11.34 -7.94
C GLU A 150 -23.55 10.67 -9.23
N ALA A 151 -22.72 9.88 -9.88
CA ALA A 151 -23.13 9.14 -11.08
C ALA A 151 -24.23 8.10 -10.79
N CYS A 152 -24.15 7.41 -9.67
CA CYS A 152 -25.18 6.47 -9.23
C CYS A 152 -26.51 7.20 -8.92
N PHE A 153 -26.43 8.32 -8.22
CA PHE A 153 -27.61 9.14 -7.90
C PHE A 153 -28.30 9.65 -9.17
N ALA A 154 -27.53 10.22 -10.11
CA ALA A 154 -28.09 10.70 -11.38
C ALA A 154 -28.81 9.59 -12.15
N LYS A 155 -28.21 8.41 -12.26
CA LYS A 155 -28.83 7.24 -12.90
C LYS A 155 -30.10 6.78 -12.20
N ALA A 156 -30.12 6.79 -10.87
CA ALA A 156 -31.30 6.41 -10.09
C ALA A 156 -32.45 7.40 -10.31
N VAL A 157 -32.16 8.70 -10.34
CA VAL A 157 -33.16 9.75 -10.63
C VAL A 157 -33.70 9.61 -12.05
N ASP A 158 -32.85 9.39 -13.04
CA ASP A 158 -33.28 9.20 -14.44
C ASP A 158 -34.15 7.96 -14.57
N TRP A 159 -33.78 6.86 -13.93
CA TRP A 159 -34.62 5.67 -13.89
C TRP A 159 -36.00 5.92 -13.23
N ALA A 160 -36.03 6.61 -12.12
CA ALA A 160 -37.27 6.93 -11.41
C ALA A 160 -38.24 7.74 -12.26
N LYS A 161 -37.74 8.60 -13.16
CA LYS A 161 -38.59 9.42 -14.08
C LYS A 161 -39.23 8.60 -15.19
N ILE A 162 -38.63 7.49 -15.59
CA ILE A 162 -39.14 6.68 -16.73
C ILE A 162 -39.82 5.38 -16.30
N ARG A 163 -39.54 4.92 -15.06
CA ARG A 163 -40.10 3.67 -14.54
C ARG A 163 -41.60 3.84 -14.22
N VAL A 164 -42.42 3.07 -14.90
CA VAL A 164 -43.85 2.95 -14.55
C VAL A 164 -44.06 1.69 -13.73
N GLN A 165 -44.70 1.82 -12.58
CA GLN A 165 -45.03 0.70 -11.71
C GLN A 165 -46.48 0.88 -11.18
N GLY A 166 -47.22 -0.23 -11.14
CA GLY A 166 -48.62 -0.19 -10.68
C GLY A 166 -49.60 0.57 -11.59
N GLY A 167 -49.22 0.80 -12.87
CA GLY A 167 -50.06 1.46 -13.85
C GLY A 167 -50.17 2.98 -13.69
N LYS A 168 -49.27 3.59 -12.93
CA LYS A 168 -49.17 5.05 -12.77
C LYS A 168 -47.78 5.54 -13.10
#